data_c54f3cb93ccbf27a026898cefce1926d
#
_entry.id   c54f3cb93ccbf27a026898cefce1926d
#
_cell.length_a   1.000
_cell.length_b   1.000
_cell.length_c   1.000
_cell.angle_alpha   90.00
_cell.angle_beta   90.00
_cell.angle_gamma   90.00
#
_symmetry.space_group_name_H-M   'P 1'
#
loop_
_entity.id
_entity.type
_entity.pdbx_description
1 polymer ?
#
loop_
_entity_poly.entity_id
_entity_poly.type
_entity_poly.pdbx_seq_one_letter_code
_entity_poly.pdbx_strand_id
1 'polypeptide(L)'
;MNKRVISGVLGAVLWLGLIFGGGLSYAFSIAVLIIWGIKEYTDLMKYQGLRPQTHVILFISLLLLVVIFVVTNYPALIEGNPLHHSERFLTLMLIVTFFIIFINELLSGTPEQGLVNAAVNLFGTVYIGFLFAYMLLLRYLPGADGLFYVLFTIFVTWGNDTSAYYCGSRFGKHKLSPKISPNKSVEGAAAGLIGGLITAVVMGLIFKKSLLLMGLMGFIVVAGGQCGDLIESIIKRNAGVKDSGTFLPGHGGVLDRFDSLLTAAPLVYYMVTYVLPFFE
;
A
#
# COMPACT_ATOMS: atom_id res chain seq x y z
N MET A 1 -16.44 -10.34 24.09
CA MET A 1 -15.36 -9.81 23.24
C MET A 1 -15.98 -8.85 22.22
N ASN A 2 -15.48 -7.65 22.05
CA ASN A 2 -16.14 -6.62 21.23
C ASN A 2 -16.12 -7.09 19.75
N LYS A 3 -17.25 -7.01 19.01
CA LYS A 3 -17.38 -7.46 17.61
C LYS A 3 -16.25 -6.91 16.71
N ARG A 4 -15.78 -5.70 17.03
CA ARG A 4 -14.62 -5.07 16.38
C ARG A 4 -13.33 -5.89 16.52
N VAL A 5 -12.95 -6.29 17.75
CA VAL A 5 -11.73 -7.06 17.99
C VAL A 5 -11.76 -8.40 17.25
N ILE A 6 -12.92 -9.06 17.26
CA ILE A 6 -13.08 -10.36 16.56
C ILE A 6 -12.88 -10.21 15.06
N SER A 7 -13.54 -9.22 14.42
CA SER A 7 -13.42 -9.02 12.96
C SER A 7 -12.00 -8.62 12.54
N GLY A 8 -11.31 -7.79 13.35
CA GLY A 8 -9.92 -7.41 13.09
C GLY A 8 -8.95 -8.58 13.19
N VAL A 9 -9.04 -9.38 14.25
CA VAL A 9 -8.18 -10.56 14.45
C VAL A 9 -8.44 -11.61 13.36
N LEU A 10 -9.70 -11.92 13.06
CA LEU A 10 -10.03 -12.88 12.01
C LEU A 10 -9.56 -12.41 10.64
N GLY A 11 -9.72 -11.12 10.30
CA GLY A 11 -9.22 -10.55 9.06
C GLY A 11 -7.69 -10.64 8.96
N ALA A 12 -6.98 -10.29 10.03
CA ALA A 12 -5.52 -10.38 10.07
C ALA A 12 -5.02 -11.82 9.93
N VAL A 13 -5.61 -12.78 10.67
CA VAL A 13 -5.25 -14.21 10.58
C VAL A 13 -5.52 -14.77 9.19
N LEU A 14 -6.69 -14.46 8.61
CA LEU A 14 -7.02 -14.89 7.26
C LEU A 14 -6.02 -14.33 6.25
N TRP A 15 -5.70 -13.04 6.32
CA TRP A 15 -4.79 -12.41 5.37
C TRP A 15 -3.35 -12.93 5.51
N LEU A 16 -2.86 -13.11 6.73
CA LEU A 16 -1.58 -13.77 6.97
C LEU A 16 -1.58 -15.20 6.39
N GLY A 17 -2.64 -15.97 6.59
CA GLY A 17 -2.77 -17.31 5.99
C GLY A 17 -2.65 -17.29 4.46
N LEU A 18 -3.26 -16.31 3.79
CA LEU A 18 -3.15 -16.13 2.34
C LEU A 18 -1.74 -15.73 1.90
N ILE A 19 -1.03 -14.90 2.68
CA ILE A 19 0.37 -14.53 2.45
C ILE A 19 1.28 -15.78 2.54
N PHE A 20 1.10 -16.61 3.57
CA PHE A 20 1.87 -17.86 3.73
C PHE A 20 1.56 -18.85 2.61
N GLY A 21 0.31 -18.98 2.21
CA GLY A 21 -0.11 -19.83 1.10
C GLY A 21 0.52 -19.43 -0.23
N GLY A 22 0.75 -18.15 -0.45
CA GLY A 22 1.35 -17.64 -1.69
C GLY A 22 0.51 -17.97 -2.93
N GLY A 23 1.16 -18.06 -4.09
CA GLY A 23 0.53 -18.47 -5.34
C GLY A 23 -0.69 -17.65 -5.73
N LEU A 24 -1.64 -18.33 -6.36
CA LEU A 24 -2.87 -17.73 -6.83
C LEU A 24 -3.75 -17.18 -5.67
N SER A 25 -3.71 -17.81 -4.50
CA SER A 25 -4.52 -17.39 -3.34
C SER A 25 -4.10 -16.01 -2.83
N TYR A 26 -2.79 -15.75 -2.79
CA TYR A 26 -2.28 -14.43 -2.42
C TYR A 26 -2.58 -13.38 -3.49
N ALA A 27 -2.34 -13.68 -4.77
CA ALA A 27 -2.68 -12.77 -5.86
C ALA A 27 -4.17 -12.44 -5.88
N PHE A 28 -5.05 -13.43 -5.65
CA PHE A 28 -6.49 -13.21 -5.52
C PHE A 28 -6.83 -12.29 -4.34
N SER A 29 -6.17 -12.46 -3.19
CA SER A 29 -6.38 -11.57 -2.04
C SER A 29 -6.02 -10.11 -2.36
N ILE A 30 -4.91 -9.88 -3.06
CA ILE A 30 -4.51 -8.53 -3.52
C ILE A 30 -5.53 -7.99 -4.54
N ALA A 31 -6.05 -8.82 -5.46
CA ALA A 31 -7.09 -8.40 -6.40
C ALA A 31 -8.36 -7.92 -5.67
N VAL A 32 -8.80 -8.63 -4.63
CA VAL A 32 -9.95 -8.23 -3.80
C VAL A 32 -9.68 -6.88 -3.13
N LEU A 33 -8.49 -6.67 -2.57
CA LEU A 33 -8.12 -5.40 -1.94
C LEU A 33 -8.10 -4.24 -2.96
N ILE A 34 -7.58 -4.48 -4.17
CA ILE A 34 -7.60 -3.51 -5.27
C ILE A 34 -9.04 -3.15 -5.65
N ILE A 35 -9.91 -4.13 -5.85
CA ILE A 35 -11.30 -3.90 -6.25
C ILE A 35 -12.03 -3.05 -5.21
N TRP A 36 -11.92 -3.41 -3.93
CA TRP A 36 -12.58 -2.66 -2.86
C TRP A 36 -11.95 -1.28 -2.64
N GLY A 37 -10.63 -1.19 -2.63
CA GLY A 37 -9.92 0.09 -2.50
C GLY A 37 -10.26 1.08 -3.61
N ILE A 38 -10.34 0.62 -4.87
CA ILE A 38 -10.75 1.46 -6.01
C ILE A 38 -12.20 1.90 -5.86
N LYS A 39 -13.11 1.01 -5.43
CA LYS A 39 -14.49 1.37 -5.17
C LYS A 39 -14.59 2.46 -4.09
N GLU A 40 -13.92 2.29 -2.95
CA GLU A 40 -13.87 3.29 -1.88
C GLU A 40 -13.32 4.62 -2.39
N TYR A 41 -12.19 4.60 -3.08
CA TYR A 41 -11.57 5.79 -3.65
C TYR A 41 -12.49 6.53 -4.62
N THR A 42 -13.09 5.79 -5.56
CA THR A 42 -13.96 6.41 -6.57
C THR A 42 -15.25 6.96 -5.95
N ASP A 43 -15.77 6.33 -4.91
CA ASP A 43 -16.91 6.86 -4.19
C ASP A 43 -16.55 8.16 -3.42
N LEU A 44 -15.34 8.22 -2.82
CA LEU A 44 -14.81 9.46 -2.21
C LEU A 44 -14.69 10.59 -3.24
N MET A 45 -14.23 10.30 -4.46
CA MET A 45 -14.09 11.30 -5.52
C MET A 45 -15.46 11.80 -6.02
N LYS A 46 -16.46 10.92 -6.09
CA LYS A 46 -17.83 11.32 -6.44
C LYS A 46 -18.45 12.27 -5.41
N TYR A 47 -18.15 12.12 -4.11
CA TYR A 47 -18.60 13.07 -3.10
C TYR A 47 -18.06 14.49 -3.32
N GLN A 48 -16.95 14.63 -4.03
CA GLN A 48 -16.38 15.93 -4.43
C GLN A 48 -16.96 16.46 -5.77
N GLY A 49 -17.93 15.77 -6.35
CA GLY A 49 -18.50 16.11 -7.66
C GLY A 49 -17.62 15.75 -8.86
N LEU A 50 -16.56 14.98 -8.63
CA LEU A 50 -15.67 14.48 -9.68
C LEU A 50 -16.26 13.25 -10.35
N ARG A 51 -15.78 12.94 -11.57
CA ARG A 51 -16.27 11.82 -12.38
C ARG A 51 -15.17 10.76 -12.60
N PRO A 52 -14.83 9.94 -11.56
CA PRO A 52 -13.82 8.92 -11.70
C PRO A 52 -14.29 7.82 -12.67
N GLN A 53 -13.38 7.39 -13.54
CA GLN A 53 -13.60 6.32 -14.51
C GLN A 53 -13.33 4.95 -13.83
N THR A 54 -14.19 4.55 -12.91
CA THR A 54 -14.01 3.36 -12.04
C THR A 54 -13.65 2.11 -12.84
N HIS A 55 -14.31 1.85 -13.97
CA HIS A 55 -14.05 0.65 -14.80
C HIS A 55 -12.67 0.67 -15.43
N VAL A 56 -12.19 1.84 -15.85
CA VAL A 56 -10.85 2.00 -16.45
C VAL A 56 -9.78 1.76 -15.40
N ILE A 57 -9.92 2.39 -14.23
CA ILE A 57 -9.00 2.21 -13.10
C ILE A 57 -8.93 0.73 -12.69
N LEU A 58 -10.08 0.06 -12.54
CA LEU A 58 -10.17 -1.36 -12.21
C LEU A 58 -9.50 -2.23 -13.26
N PHE A 59 -9.85 -2.03 -14.54
CA PHE A 59 -9.29 -2.83 -15.63
C PHE A 59 -7.76 -2.75 -15.67
N ILE A 60 -7.20 -1.53 -15.64
CA ILE A 60 -5.75 -1.34 -15.69
C ILE A 60 -5.07 -1.95 -14.45
N SER A 61 -5.63 -1.73 -13.26
CA SER A 61 -5.04 -2.23 -12.01
C SER A 61 -5.05 -3.76 -11.93
N LEU A 62 -6.13 -4.40 -12.38
CA LEU A 62 -6.21 -5.86 -12.41
C LEU A 62 -5.35 -6.46 -13.53
N LEU A 63 -5.29 -5.82 -14.69
CA LEU A 63 -4.39 -6.22 -15.77
C LEU A 63 -2.93 -6.17 -15.30
N LEU A 64 -2.53 -5.09 -14.64
CA LEU A 64 -1.19 -4.96 -14.06
C LEU A 64 -0.90 -6.10 -13.07
N LEU A 65 -1.83 -6.40 -12.17
CA LEU A 65 -1.67 -7.48 -11.19
C LEU A 65 -1.50 -8.84 -11.88
N VAL A 66 -2.29 -9.12 -12.92
CA VAL A 66 -2.19 -10.36 -13.71
C VAL A 66 -0.82 -10.45 -14.41
N VAL A 67 -0.39 -9.36 -15.06
CA VAL A 67 0.91 -9.31 -15.74
C VAL A 67 2.04 -9.60 -14.74
N ILE A 68 2.05 -8.93 -13.58
CA ILE A 68 3.06 -9.15 -12.55
C ILE A 68 3.01 -10.61 -12.06
N PHE A 69 1.82 -11.15 -11.79
CA PHE A 69 1.66 -12.53 -11.35
C PHE A 69 2.23 -13.53 -12.37
N VAL A 70 1.95 -13.34 -13.65
CA VAL A 70 2.47 -14.20 -14.72
C VAL A 70 3.98 -14.10 -14.82
N VAL A 71 4.53 -12.88 -14.85
CA VAL A 71 5.98 -12.65 -14.97
C VAL A 71 6.75 -13.24 -13.79
N THR A 72 6.21 -13.17 -12.59
CA THR A 72 6.90 -13.63 -11.38
C THR A 72 6.75 -15.14 -11.13
N ASN A 73 5.62 -15.75 -11.52
CA ASN A 73 5.35 -17.16 -11.23
C ASN A 73 5.65 -18.10 -12.41
N TYR A 74 5.75 -17.56 -13.62
CA TYR A 74 6.01 -18.36 -14.83
C TYR A 74 7.22 -17.80 -15.61
N PRO A 75 8.42 -17.74 -14.98
CA PRO A 75 9.62 -17.17 -15.62
C PRO A 75 10.02 -17.91 -16.88
N ALA A 76 9.63 -19.20 -17.05
CA ALA A 76 9.88 -19.97 -18.26
C ALA A 76 9.17 -19.42 -19.52
N LEU A 77 8.15 -18.59 -19.36
CA LEU A 77 7.47 -17.92 -20.48
C LEU A 77 8.22 -16.68 -20.97
N ILE A 78 9.25 -16.24 -20.24
CA ILE A 78 9.92 -14.97 -20.48
C ILE A 78 11.42 -15.20 -20.40
N GLU A 79 12.14 -14.95 -21.50
CA GLU A 79 13.60 -15.04 -21.51
C GLU A 79 14.22 -13.90 -20.68
N GLY A 80 15.12 -14.23 -19.74
CA GLY A 80 15.87 -13.25 -18.95
C GLY A 80 15.49 -13.19 -17.47
N ASN A 81 15.93 -12.11 -16.79
CA ASN A 81 15.69 -11.92 -15.35
C ASN A 81 14.25 -11.42 -15.09
N PRO A 82 13.42 -12.15 -14.31
CA PRO A 82 12.04 -11.76 -14.00
C PRO A 82 11.90 -10.38 -13.38
N LEU A 83 12.86 -9.92 -12.58
CA LEU A 83 12.84 -8.58 -11.97
C LEU A 83 12.90 -7.48 -13.03
N HIS A 84 13.85 -7.56 -13.97
CA HIS A 84 13.95 -6.58 -15.05
C HIS A 84 12.72 -6.55 -15.93
N HIS A 85 12.08 -7.70 -16.14
CA HIS A 85 10.82 -7.76 -16.89
C HIS A 85 9.69 -7.11 -16.10
N SER A 86 9.57 -7.39 -14.80
CA SER A 86 8.54 -6.77 -13.96
C SER A 86 8.61 -5.24 -13.98
N GLU A 87 9.81 -4.66 -13.93
CA GLU A 87 10.01 -3.22 -13.96
C GLU A 87 9.73 -2.61 -15.33
N ARG A 88 10.14 -3.28 -16.41
CA ARG A 88 9.79 -2.84 -17.78
C ARG A 88 8.28 -2.86 -17.97
N PHE A 89 7.58 -3.89 -17.47
CA PHE A 89 6.13 -3.96 -17.53
C PHE A 89 5.46 -2.89 -16.66
N LEU A 90 5.96 -2.61 -15.46
CA LEU A 90 5.47 -1.49 -14.64
C LEU A 90 5.59 -0.17 -15.38
N THR A 91 6.75 0.10 -15.97
CA THR A 91 6.98 1.34 -16.73
C THR A 91 6.06 1.41 -17.96
N LEU A 92 5.95 0.33 -18.72
CA LEU A 92 5.05 0.25 -19.87
C LEU A 92 3.59 0.47 -19.45
N MET A 93 3.15 -0.21 -18.39
CA MET A 93 1.79 -0.07 -17.87
C MET A 93 1.51 1.36 -17.39
N LEU A 94 2.49 2.06 -16.80
CA LEU A 94 2.33 3.45 -16.41
C LEU A 94 2.11 4.37 -17.64
N ILE A 95 2.90 4.16 -18.69
CA ILE A 95 2.76 4.91 -19.95
C ILE A 95 1.39 4.62 -20.60
N VAL A 96 1.02 3.35 -20.70
CA VAL A 96 -0.28 2.92 -21.26
C VAL A 96 -1.43 3.49 -20.43
N THR A 97 -1.33 3.46 -19.10
CA THR A 97 -2.30 4.05 -18.18
C THR A 97 -2.53 5.53 -18.48
N PHE A 98 -1.42 6.28 -18.61
CA PHE A 98 -1.49 7.71 -18.95
C PHE A 98 -2.30 7.93 -20.24
N PHE A 99 -1.93 7.24 -21.31
CA PHE A 99 -2.63 7.42 -22.59
C PHE A 99 -4.09 6.97 -22.56
N ILE A 100 -4.40 5.82 -21.95
CA ILE A 100 -5.79 5.34 -21.87
C ILE A 100 -6.66 6.35 -21.10
N ILE A 101 -6.20 6.85 -19.96
CA ILE A 101 -6.97 7.80 -19.16
C ILE A 101 -7.20 9.10 -19.91
N PHE A 102 -6.17 9.67 -20.54
CA PHE A 102 -6.31 10.91 -21.27
C PHE A 102 -7.15 10.77 -22.55
N ILE A 103 -7.01 9.66 -23.31
CA ILE A 103 -7.84 9.38 -24.47
C ILE A 103 -9.32 9.23 -24.05
N ASN A 104 -9.59 8.51 -22.97
CA ASN A 104 -10.95 8.40 -22.45
C ASN A 104 -11.54 9.75 -22.05
N GLU A 105 -10.74 10.61 -21.43
CA GLU A 105 -11.19 11.95 -21.04
C GLU A 105 -11.46 12.85 -22.27
N LEU A 106 -10.60 12.77 -23.29
CA LEU A 106 -10.81 13.45 -24.57
C LEU A 106 -12.12 13.01 -25.24
N LEU A 107 -12.40 11.71 -25.20
CA LEU A 107 -13.63 11.15 -25.81
C LEU A 107 -14.89 11.48 -24.98
N SER A 108 -14.76 11.77 -23.69
CA SER A 108 -15.89 12.16 -22.83
C SER A 108 -16.46 13.55 -23.13
N GLY A 109 -15.70 14.40 -23.83
CA GLY A 109 -16.13 15.71 -24.30
C GLY A 109 -16.42 16.72 -23.19
N THR A 110 -15.82 16.58 -21.98
CA THR A 110 -16.00 17.50 -20.84
C THR A 110 -14.73 18.32 -20.59
N PRO A 111 -14.42 19.36 -21.39
CA PRO A 111 -13.14 20.06 -21.30
C PRO A 111 -12.94 20.81 -19.96
N GLU A 112 -14.03 21.27 -19.34
CA GLU A 112 -13.97 22.12 -18.13
C GLU A 112 -13.34 21.44 -16.90
N GLN A 113 -13.51 20.13 -16.77
CA GLN A 113 -12.94 19.32 -15.67
C GLN A 113 -12.04 18.17 -16.15
N GLY A 114 -11.79 18.06 -17.44
CA GLY A 114 -11.11 16.94 -18.04
C GLY A 114 -9.74 16.67 -17.45
N LEU A 115 -8.92 17.70 -17.24
CA LEU A 115 -7.61 17.56 -16.62
C LEU A 115 -7.69 17.08 -15.16
N VAL A 116 -8.65 17.60 -14.39
CA VAL A 116 -8.84 17.21 -12.99
C VAL A 116 -9.31 15.76 -12.90
N ASN A 117 -10.27 15.36 -13.74
CA ASN A 117 -10.74 13.98 -13.79
C ASN A 117 -9.62 13.03 -14.23
N ALA A 118 -8.83 13.38 -15.26
CA ALA A 118 -7.69 12.60 -15.69
C ALA A 118 -6.65 12.44 -14.55
N ALA A 119 -6.32 13.52 -13.84
CA ALA A 119 -5.40 13.47 -12.71
C ALA A 119 -5.93 12.57 -11.57
N VAL A 120 -7.21 12.65 -11.25
CA VAL A 120 -7.87 11.79 -10.26
C VAL A 120 -7.83 10.32 -10.68
N ASN A 121 -8.13 10.03 -11.94
CA ASN A 121 -8.08 8.66 -12.46
C ASN A 121 -6.65 8.09 -12.44
N LEU A 122 -5.67 8.89 -12.86
CA LEU A 122 -4.25 8.51 -12.82
C LEU A 122 -3.79 8.28 -11.38
N PHE A 123 -4.12 9.20 -10.48
CA PHE A 123 -3.77 9.06 -9.06
C PHE A 123 -4.38 7.79 -8.46
N GLY A 124 -5.67 7.51 -8.67
CA GLY A 124 -6.33 6.30 -8.16
C GLY A 124 -5.70 5.02 -8.70
N THR A 125 -5.36 4.99 -9.99
CA THR A 125 -4.68 3.83 -10.58
C THR A 125 -3.30 3.62 -9.97
N VAL A 126 -2.51 4.67 -9.84
CA VAL A 126 -1.16 4.59 -9.25
C VAL A 126 -1.24 4.28 -7.76
N TYR A 127 -2.00 5.05 -6.99
CA TYR A 127 -2.06 4.94 -5.53
C TYR A 127 -2.61 3.59 -5.06
N ILE A 128 -3.56 3.01 -5.77
CA ILE A 128 -4.17 1.74 -5.37
C ILE A 128 -3.61 0.59 -6.23
N GLY A 129 -3.76 0.65 -7.55
CA GLY A 129 -3.38 -0.44 -8.44
C GLY A 129 -1.89 -0.74 -8.39
N PHE A 130 -1.06 0.28 -8.64
CA PHE A 130 0.40 0.09 -8.67
C PHE A 130 0.97 -0.18 -7.27
N LEU A 131 0.55 0.56 -6.24
CA LEU A 131 1.14 0.37 -4.91
C LEU A 131 0.76 -1.00 -4.31
N PHE A 132 -0.47 -1.50 -4.49
CA PHE A 132 -0.81 -2.88 -4.09
C PHE A 132 -0.04 -3.94 -4.89
N ALA A 133 0.26 -3.68 -6.16
CA ALA A 133 1.03 -4.60 -6.98
C ALA A 133 2.45 -4.86 -6.41
N TYR A 134 3.04 -3.88 -5.71
CA TYR A 134 4.32 -4.07 -5.03
C TYR A 134 4.26 -5.08 -3.88
N MET A 135 3.11 -5.29 -3.25
CA MET A 135 2.94 -6.38 -2.27
C MET A 135 3.13 -7.75 -2.93
N LEU A 136 2.65 -7.89 -4.18
CA LEU A 136 2.86 -9.09 -4.97
C LEU A 136 4.34 -9.24 -5.38
N LEU A 137 4.96 -8.17 -5.87
CA LEU A 137 6.38 -8.15 -6.24
C LEU A 137 7.29 -8.51 -5.05
N LEU A 138 7.02 -7.97 -3.87
CA LEU A 138 7.76 -8.32 -2.65
C LEU A 138 7.67 -9.80 -2.34
N ARG A 139 6.49 -10.40 -2.48
CA ARG A 139 6.27 -11.82 -2.16
C ARG A 139 7.07 -12.75 -3.08
N TYR A 140 7.30 -12.31 -4.33
CA TYR A 140 7.96 -13.09 -5.37
C TYR A 140 9.34 -12.56 -5.73
N LEU A 141 10.00 -11.87 -4.81
CA LEU A 141 11.42 -11.56 -4.97
C LEU A 141 12.22 -12.85 -5.19
N PRO A 142 13.20 -12.85 -6.09
CA PRO A 142 14.08 -14.00 -6.31
C PRO A 142 14.77 -14.43 -5.03
N GLY A 143 14.81 -15.74 -4.78
CA GLY A 143 15.32 -16.31 -3.54
C GLY A 143 14.21 -16.59 -2.52
N ALA A 144 14.58 -17.07 -1.34
CA ALA A 144 13.63 -17.50 -0.30
C ALA A 144 13.07 -16.34 0.55
N ASP A 145 13.52 -15.11 0.33
CA ASP A 145 13.31 -14.01 1.26
C ASP A 145 12.03 -13.17 1.01
N GLY A 146 11.30 -13.40 -0.10
CA GLY A 146 10.12 -12.62 -0.43
C GLY A 146 9.04 -12.64 0.66
N LEU A 147 8.79 -13.81 1.27
CA LEU A 147 7.88 -13.93 2.40
C LEU A 147 8.35 -13.11 3.60
N PHE A 148 9.65 -13.15 3.90
CA PHE A 148 10.25 -12.38 4.98
C PHE A 148 10.00 -10.88 4.79
N TYR A 149 10.26 -10.32 3.61
CA TYR A 149 10.11 -8.88 3.38
C TYR A 149 8.65 -8.41 3.41
N VAL A 150 7.70 -9.23 2.96
CA VAL A 150 6.26 -8.94 3.14
C VAL A 150 5.92 -8.89 4.62
N LEU A 151 6.30 -9.91 5.39
CA LEU A 151 6.03 -9.97 6.84
C LEU A 151 6.76 -8.85 7.58
N PHE A 152 8.00 -8.55 7.21
CA PHE A 152 8.77 -7.43 7.74
C PHE A 152 8.01 -6.11 7.58
N THR A 153 7.54 -5.81 6.37
CA THR A 153 6.78 -4.59 6.09
C THR A 153 5.53 -4.50 6.96
N ILE A 154 4.78 -5.60 7.07
CA ILE A 154 3.55 -5.66 7.88
C ILE A 154 3.84 -5.46 9.37
N PHE A 155 4.78 -6.23 9.92
CA PHE A 155 5.03 -6.18 11.37
C PHE A 155 5.67 -4.85 11.81
N VAL A 156 6.57 -4.28 10.99
CA VAL A 156 7.16 -2.96 11.27
C VAL A 156 6.08 -1.87 11.22
N THR A 157 5.16 -1.91 10.26
CA THR A 157 4.02 -1.00 10.20
C THR A 157 3.12 -1.16 11.43
N TRP A 158 2.76 -2.39 11.81
CA TRP A 158 1.97 -2.63 13.02
C TRP A 158 2.66 -2.18 14.31
N GLY A 159 3.99 -2.38 14.39
CA GLY A 159 4.80 -1.89 15.50
C GLY A 159 4.78 -0.36 15.60
N ASN A 160 4.91 0.33 14.46
CA ASN A 160 4.76 1.77 14.36
C ASN A 160 3.37 2.23 14.84
N ASP A 161 2.30 1.68 14.25
CA ASP A 161 0.94 2.14 14.51
C ASP A 161 0.52 1.90 15.96
N THR A 162 0.90 0.75 16.52
CA THR A 162 0.64 0.39 17.91
C THR A 162 1.34 1.36 18.85
N SER A 163 2.63 1.59 18.65
CA SER A 163 3.43 2.49 19.49
C SER A 163 2.97 3.94 19.36
N ALA A 164 2.68 4.38 18.14
CA ALA A 164 2.15 5.71 17.86
C ALA A 164 0.81 5.95 18.56
N TYR A 165 -0.09 4.96 18.52
CA TYR A 165 -1.40 5.06 19.16
C TYR A 165 -1.29 5.13 20.68
N TYR A 166 -0.59 4.20 21.32
CA TYR A 166 -0.49 4.17 22.80
C TYR A 166 0.25 5.37 23.35
N CYS A 167 1.38 5.74 22.79
CA CYS A 167 2.15 6.89 23.25
C CYS A 167 1.50 8.21 22.86
N GLY A 168 0.96 8.31 21.66
CA GLY A 168 0.27 9.50 21.18
C GLY A 168 -1.00 9.82 21.97
N SER A 169 -1.77 8.80 22.36
CA SER A 169 -2.98 8.97 23.18
C SER A 169 -2.66 9.40 24.62
N ARG A 170 -1.53 8.98 25.17
CA ARG A 170 -1.15 9.24 26.57
C ARG A 170 -0.26 10.49 26.73
N PHE A 171 0.65 10.72 25.81
CA PHE A 171 1.68 11.76 25.93
C PHE A 171 1.62 12.83 24.84
N GLY A 172 0.71 12.69 23.83
CA GLY A 172 0.62 13.61 22.72
C GLY A 172 0.18 15.01 23.12
N LYS A 173 1.08 15.99 22.96
CA LYS A 173 0.85 17.41 23.26
C LYS A 173 0.82 18.24 21.99
N HIS A 174 1.74 17.98 21.06
CA HIS A 174 1.89 18.75 19.83
C HIS A 174 1.22 18.00 18.67
N LYS A 175 0.30 18.69 17.97
CA LYS A 175 -0.41 18.10 16.82
C LYS A 175 0.52 17.98 15.63
N LEU A 176 0.56 16.79 14.99
CA LEU A 176 1.37 16.52 13.79
C LEU A 176 0.79 17.25 12.57
N SER A 177 -0.51 17.11 12.36
CA SER A 177 -1.21 17.73 11.22
C SER A 177 -2.64 18.13 11.65
N PRO A 178 -2.82 19.32 12.24
CA PRO A 178 -4.11 19.72 12.84
C PRO A 178 -5.29 19.71 11.87
N LYS A 179 -5.04 20.07 10.60
CA LYS A 179 -6.09 20.19 9.57
C LYS A 179 -6.45 18.86 8.92
N ILE A 180 -5.49 17.94 8.81
CA ILE A 180 -5.64 16.68 8.09
C ILE A 180 -6.02 15.56 9.06
N SER A 181 -5.23 15.37 10.12
CA SER A 181 -5.43 14.35 11.15
C SER A 181 -5.26 14.93 12.56
N PRO A 182 -6.33 15.51 13.14
CA PRO A 182 -6.26 16.23 14.42
C PRO A 182 -5.91 15.33 15.63
N ASN A 183 -6.02 14.02 15.47
CA ASN A 183 -5.71 13.07 16.54
C ASN A 183 -4.24 12.64 16.57
N LYS A 184 -3.48 12.86 15.48
CA LYS A 184 -2.06 12.52 15.42
C LYS A 184 -1.21 13.58 16.13
N SER A 185 -0.21 13.12 16.89
CA SER A 185 0.75 13.97 17.59
C SER A 185 2.19 13.69 17.16
N VAL A 186 3.05 14.68 17.32
CA VAL A 186 4.49 14.56 17.05
C VAL A 186 5.13 13.51 17.96
N GLU A 187 4.73 13.49 19.25
CA GLU A 187 5.20 12.49 20.22
C GLU A 187 4.76 11.07 19.84
N GLY A 188 3.52 10.95 19.32
CA GLY A 188 3.03 9.68 18.79
C GLY A 188 3.83 9.23 17.59
N ALA A 189 4.10 10.13 16.62
CA ALA A 189 4.89 9.80 15.43
C ALA A 189 6.33 9.37 15.80
N ALA A 190 6.96 10.08 16.74
CA ALA A 190 8.29 9.71 17.25
C ALA A 190 8.29 8.36 17.96
N ALA A 191 7.29 8.09 18.80
CA ALA A 191 7.13 6.80 19.45
C ALA A 191 6.86 5.67 18.45
N GLY A 192 6.08 5.95 17.41
CA GLY A 192 5.86 5.04 16.28
C GLY A 192 7.16 4.68 15.59
N LEU A 193 8.00 5.68 15.29
CA LEU A 193 9.32 5.45 14.70
C LEU A 193 10.17 4.52 15.58
N ILE A 194 10.22 4.78 16.86
CA ILE A 194 10.99 3.93 17.81
C ILE A 194 10.42 2.50 17.84
N GLY A 195 9.09 2.35 17.94
CA GLY A 195 8.45 1.04 17.97
C GLY A 195 8.64 0.24 16.67
N GLY A 196 8.55 0.90 15.52
CA GLY A 196 8.84 0.29 14.24
C GLY A 196 10.30 -0.13 14.10
N LEU A 197 11.24 0.72 14.53
CA LEU A 197 12.67 0.38 14.53
C LEU A 197 12.99 -0.81 15.46
N ILE A 198 12.41 -0.85 16.64
CA ILE A 198 12.56 -2.00 17.56
C ILE A 198 12.04 -3.27 16.88
N THR A 199 10.85 -3.21 16.24
CA THR A 199 10.29 -4.35 15.52
C THR A 199 11.21 -4.80 14.38
N ALA A 200 11.76 -3.86 13.61
CA ALA A 200 12.69 -4.15 12.53
C ALA A 200 13.97 -4.85 13.01
N VAL A 201 14.57 -4.37 14.10
CA VAL A 201 15.76 -4.95 14.72
C VAL A 201 15.46 -6.34 15.29
N VAL A 202 14.33 -6.51 15.96
CA VAL A 202 13.90 -7.82 16.51
C VAL A 202 13.71 -8.84 15.38
N MET A 203 13.07 -8.45 14.29
CA MET A 203 12.95 -9.33 13.11
C MET A 203 14.32 -9.65 12.50
N GLY A 204 15.22 -8.67 12.43
CA GLY A 204 16.61 -8.89 12.00
C GLY A 204 17.34 -9.93 12.86
N LEU A 205 17.19 -9.88 14.19
CA LEU A 205 17.77 -10.85 15.11
C LEU A 205 17.18 -12.25 14.91
N ILE A 206 15.86 -12.38 14.82
CA ILE A 206 15.17 -13.66 14.66
C ILE A 206 15.58 -14.35 13.34
N PHE A 207 15.65 -13.60 12.25
CA PHE A 207 15.93 -14.10 10.92
C PHE A 207 17.41 -14.02 10.53
N LYS A 208 18.28 -13.66 11.49
CA LYS A 208 19.75 -13.58 11.30
C LYS A 208 20.17 -12.67 10.14
N LYS A 209 19.48 -11.53 9.97
CA LYS A 209 19.78 -10.51 8.98
C LYS A 209 20.66 -9.40 9.61
N SER A 210 21.34 -8.62 8.78
CA SER A 210 22.13 -7.46 9.23
C SER A 210 21.27 -6.46 10.00
N LEU A 211 21.58 -6.20 11.27
CA LEU A 211 20.79 -5.31 12.13
C LEU A 211 20.81 -3.86 11.62
N LEU A 212 21.93 -3.43 11.05
CA LEU A 212 22.06 -2.10 10.47
C LEU A 212 21.10 -1.94 9.28
N LEU A 213 21.11 -2.91 8.37
CA LEU A 213 20.23 -2.88 7.19
C LEU A 213 18.75 -2.99 7.58
N MET A 214 18.41 -3.86 8.56
CA MET A 214 17.04 -3.95 9.06
C MET A 214 16.60 -2.66 9.74
N GLY A 215 17.48 -1.99 10.49
CA GLY A 215 17.19 -0.67 11.06
C GLY A 215 16.94 0.39 10.01
N LEU A 216 17.77 0.47 8.96
CA LEU A 216 17.57 1.39 7.83
C LEU A 216 16.26 1.11 7.08
N MET A 217 15.98 -0.17 6.80
CA MET A 217 14.71 -0.56 6.18
C MET A 217 13.52 -0.24 7.08
N GLY A 218 13.63 -0.49 8.39
CA GLY A 218 12.63 -0.15 9.37
C GLY A 218 12.31 1.35 9.39
N PHE A 219 13.35 2.20 9.33
CA PHE A 219 13.17 3.64 9.21
C PHE A 219 12.38 4.02 7.96
N ILE A 220 12.71 3.43 6.79
CA ILE A 220 12.03 3.69 5.52
C ILE A 220 10.58 3.23 5.55
N VAL A 221 10.31 2.04 6.09
CA VAL A 221 8.94 1.53 6.27
C VAL A 221 8.10 2.48 7.11
N VAL A 222 8.64 2.92 8.25
CA VAL A 222 7.92 3.83 9.15
C VAL A 222 7.68 5.18 8.51
N ALA A 223 8.70 5.78 7.90
CA ALA A 223 8.58 7.07 7.23
C ALA A 223 7.56 7.01 6.08
N GLY A 224 7.67 5.98 5.22
CA GLY A 224 6.72 5.74 4.14
C GLY A 224 5.31 5.49 4.65
N GLY A 225 5.15 4.65 5.68
CA GLY A 225 3.85 4.33 6.27
C GLY A 225 3.17 5.55 6.90
N GLN A 226 3.89 6.36 7.67
CA GLN A 226 3.34 7.61 8.24
C GLN A 226 2.93 8.60 7.14
N CYS A 227 3.69 8.69 6.05
CA CYS A 227 3.31 9.50 4.89
C CYS A 227 2.03 8.95 4.22
N GLY A 228 1.93 7.63 4.06
CA GLY A 228 0.76 6.98 3.45
C GLY A 228 -0.53 7.25 4.19
N ASP A 229 -0.52 7.08 5.51
CA ASP A 229 -1.65 7.41 6.38
C ASP A 229 -2.05 8.91 6.31
N LEU A 230 -1.09 9.82 6.16
CA LEU A 230 -1.41 11.24 5.93
C LEU A 230 -2.00 11.49 4.54
N ILE A 231 -1.51 10.82 3.49
CA ILE A 231 -2.06 10.90 2.13
C ILE A 231 -3.52 10.43 2.13
N GLU A 232 -3.78 9.27 2.72
CA GLU A 232 -5.13 8.72 2.86
C GLU A 232 -6.04 9.68 3.66
N SER A 233 -5.53 10.24 4.74
CA SER A 233 -6.24 11.25 5.53
C SER A 233 -6.60 12.49 4.69
N ILE A 234 -5.72 12.96 3.78
CA ILE A 234 -6.01 14.06 2.86
C ILE A 234 -7.18 13.69 1.93
N ILE A 235 -7.15 12.49 1.35
CA ILE A 235 -8.21 12.01 0.45
C ILE A 235 -9.57 12.04 1.16
N LYS A 236 -9.64 11.52 2.38
CA LYS A 236 -10.87 11.51 3.20
C LYS A 236 -11.36 12.93 3.55
N ARG A 237 -10.46 13.83 3.99
CA ARG A 237 -10.85 15.19 4.34
C ARG A 237 -11.35 15.97 3.14
N ASN A 238 -10.75 15.80 1.97
CA ASN A 238 -11.25 16.42 0.76
C ASN A 238 -12.68 15.95 0.42
N ALA A 239 -12.99 14.68 0.68
CA ALA A 239 -14.34 14.14 0.51
C ALA A 239 -15.32 14.49 1.67
N GLY A 240 -14.86 15.22 2.71
CA GLY A 240 -15.68 15.59 3.86
C GLY A 240 -16.01 14.43 4.80
N VAL A 241 -15.31 13.29 4.70
CA VAL A 241 -15.56 12.09 5.50
C VAL A 241 -14.41 11.77 6.44
N LYS A 242 -14.64 10.83 7.35
CA LYS A 242 -13.63 10.34 8.30
C LYS A 242 -13.08 8.98 7.89
N ASP A 243 -13.93 8.08 7.45
CA ASP A 243 -13.58 6.70 7.10
C ASP A 243 -13.77 6.52 5.58
N SER A 244 -12.92 5.72 4.92
CA SER A 244 -12.95 5.53 3.46
C SER A 244 -14.12 4.64 3.01
N GLY A 245 -14.60 3.76 3.89
CA GLY A 245 -15.65 2.79 3.58
C GLY A 245 -16.06 1.95 4.78
N THR A 246 -16.72 0.83 4.51
CA THR A 246 -17.26 -0.09 5.52
C THR A 246 -16.91 -1.56 5.24
N PHE A 247 -15.75 -1.81 4.65
CA PHE A 247 -15.32 -3.17 4.27
C PHE A 247 -15.27 -4.14 5.46
N LEU A 248 -14.67 -3.69 6.57
CA LEU A 248 -14.67 -4.46 7.81
C LEU A 248 -15.63 -3.82 8.83
N PRO A 249 -16.66 -4.53 9.29
CA PRO A 249 -17.61 -4.00 10.25
C PRO A 249 -16.92 -3.42 11.49
N GLY A 250 -17.03 -2.10 11.66
CA GLY A 250 -16.45 -1.37 12.77
C GLY A 250 -14.96 -1.00 12.63
N HIS A 251 -14.33 -1.31 11.50
CA HIS A 251 -12.91 -0.98 11.23
C HIS A 251 -12.69 -0.03 10.05
N GLY A 252 -13.76 0.41 9.37
CA GLY A 252 -13.65 1.27 8.19
C GLY A 252 -13.41 0.51 6.90
N GLY A 253 -12.84 1.16 5.92
CA GLY A 253 -12.58 0.62 4.60
C GLY A 253 -11.24 -0.10 4.46
N VAL A 254 -11.00 -0.60 3.25
CA VAL A 254 -9.72 -1.19 2.83
C VAL A 254 -8.62 -0.13 2.88
N LEU A 255 -8.90 1.08 2.37
CA LEU A 255 -7.90 2.15 2.37
C LEU A 255 -7.50 2.52 3.80
N ASP A 256 -8.45 2.59 4.75
CA ASP A 256 -8.17 2.85 6.18
C ASP A 256 -7.27 1.79 6.84
N ARG A 257 -7.04 0.64 6.23
CA ARG A 257 -6.27 -0.49 6.81
C ARG A 257 -4.94 -0.74 6.11
N PHE A 258 -4.82 -0.31 4.87
CA PHE A 258 -3.65 -0.58 4.03
C PHE A 258 -2.89 0.67 3.61
N ASP A 259 -3.34 1.87 4.02
CA ASP A 259 -2.73 3.17 3.72
C ASP A 259 -1.21 3.22 3.93
N SER A 260 -0.76 2.79 5.10
CA SER A 260 0.66 2.70 5.45
C SER A 260 1.40 1.63 4.65
N LEU A 261 0.76 0.48 4.40
CA LEU A 261 1.36 -0.61 3.64
C LEU A 261 1.50 -0.28 2.16
N LEU A 262 0.53 0.43 1.58
CA LEU A 262 0.57 0.88 0.18
C LEU A 262 1.83 1.66 -0.13
N THR A 263 2.23 2.56 0.73
CA THR A 263 3.42 3.39 0.54
C THR A 263 4.71 2.73 0.98
N ALA A 264 4.67 1.87 2.02
CA ALA A 264 5.85 1.18 2.51
C ALA A 264 6.32 0.05 1.57
N ALA A 265 5.40 -0.71 0.96
CA ALA A 265 5.73 -1.86 0.12
C ALA A 265 6.67 -1.54 -1.06
N PRO A 266 6.41 -0.51 -1.91
CA PRO A 266 7.34 -0.15 -2.98
C PRO A 266 8.70 0.29 -2.45
N LEU A 267 8.76 1.01 -1.34
CA LEU A 267 10.02 1.46 -0.76
C LEU A 267 10.88 0.27 -0.31
N VAL A 268 10.26 -0.73 0.34
CA VAL A 268 10.96 -1.98 0.71
C VAL A 268 11.40 -2.75 -0.52
N TYR A 269 10.55 -2.84 -1.55
CA TYR A 269 10.91 -3.51 -2.80
C TYR A 269 12.18 -2.91 -3.42
N TYR A 270 12.22 -1.59 -3.58
CA TYR A 270 13.39 -0.90 -4.15
C TYR A 270 14.63 -0.99 -3.26
N MET A 271 14.46 -0.93 -1.95
CA MET A 271 15.56 -1.14 -1.00
C MET A 271 16.17 -2.52 -1.16
N VAL A 272 15.34 -3.57 -1.22
CA VAL A 272 15.82 -4.95 -1.34
C VAL A 272 16.44 -5.22 -2.70
N THR A 273 15.85 -4.67 -3.76
CA THR A 273 16.28 -4.96 -5.13
C THR A 273 17.55 -4.19 -5.54
N TYR A 274 17.69 -2.94 -5.09
CA TYR A 274 18.72 -2.04 -5.60
C TYR A 274 19.72 -1.56 -4.55
N VAL A 275 19.35 -1.50 -3.29
CA VAL A 275 20.24 -0.97 -2.25
C VAL A 275 20.93 -2.08 -1.47
N LEU A 276 20.18 -3.11 -1.03
CA LEU A 276 20.76 -4.22 -0.28
C LEU A 276 21.95 -4.90 -1.00
N PRO A 277 21.91 -5.18 -2.33
CA PRO A 277 23.01 -5.84 -3.01
C PRO A 277 24.35 -5.09 -3.00
N PHE A 278 24.35 -3.81 -2.64
CA PHE A 278 25.63 -3.05 -2.45
C PHE A 278 26.28 -3.32 -1.09
N PHE A 279 25.57 -3.97 -0.17
CA PHE A 279 26.02 -4.21 1.21
C PHE A 279 26.19 -5.70 1.54
N GLU A 280 25.83 -6.58 0.61
CA GLU A 280 26.08 -8.03 0.63
C GLU A 280 27.30 -8.38 -0.22
#